data_e63ef831c26bac36cde030e559904873
#
_entry.id   e63ef831c26bac36cde030e559904873
#
_cell.length_a   1.000
_cell.length_b   1.000
_cell.length_c   1.000
_cell.angle_alpha   90.00
_cell.angle_beta   90.00
_cell.angle_gamma   90.00
#
_symmetry.space_group_name_H-M   'P 1'
#
loop_
_entity.id
_entity.type
_entity.pdbx_description
1 polymer ?
#
loop_
_entity_poly.entity_id
_entity_poly.type
_entity_poly.pdbx_seq_one_letter_code
_entity_poly.pdbx_strand_id
1 'polypeptide(L)'
;MFTRQIIAELTGYLDEFPAVAILGPRQAGKTTLAHQVAQRLTLLGPSPGAAMPALYLDLETPADLAQLADPSAFFARHADRLVILDEVQRAPDVFAVLRGVIDQRRRAGARSGQFLLLGSASIDLLAQSSESLAGRLAYVELAPFVVTELPPTDAAAPGALWLRGGFPDAYLSRSDAASLRWRQQFITTYLERDIPLLGPRIPAQTLRRLWTMLAYEQAQVLNAARLAASLGVSGQTIARYLDLLCDLLLVRRLQPWARQSGKRLVKAPKVYVRDSGLVHALLGLGTVNALLAHPVVGGSWEGWIIENLLACAPQGTQASYYRTAVGAEIDLVLELPGNAGGDVLWAIEIKRSSAPTLSRGFHIACDDISATRRLVVSSANQRFPMPGGVEHMPLLDLMQELRAMQIARLAA
;
A
#
# COMPACT_ATOMS: atom_id res chain seq x y z
N MET A 1 -15.26 -3.22 15.45
CA MET A 1 -14.82 -2.60 14.18
C MET A 1 -13.33 -2.32 14.32
N PHE A 2 -12.51 -2.65 13.31
CA PHE A 2 -11.07 -2.39 13.35
C PHE A 2 -10.80 -0.90 13.13
N THR A 3 -9.98 -0.32 13.97
CA THR A 3 -9.53 1.06 13.79
C THR A 3 -8.34 1.06 12.84
N ARG A 4 -8.48 1.78 11.72
CA ARG A 4 -7.38 1.90 10.76
C ARG A 4 -6.34 2.89 11.29
N GLN A 5 -5.06 2.50 11.25
CA GLN A 5 -3.97 3.33 11.76
C GLN A 5 -3.81 4.65 10.99
N ILE A 6 -4.20 4.68 9.72
CA ILE A 6 -4.08 5.82 8.81
C ILE A 6 -5.03 6.98 9.14
N ILE A 7 -6.04 6.78 10.03
CA ILE A 7 -7.04 7.80 10.36
C ILE A 7 -6.39 9.09 10.88
N ALA A 8 -5.35 8.98 11.72
CA ALA A 8 -4.69 10.16 12.28
C ALA A 8 -3.99 10.98 11.19
N GLU A 9 -3.29 10.32 10.27
CA GLU A 9 -2.63 10.94 9.13
C GLU A 9 -3.65 11.57 8.17
N LEU A 10 -4.72 10.85 7.84
CA LEU A 10 -5.79 11.34 6.99
C LEU A 10 -6.48 12.58 7.58
N THR A 11 -6.69 12.60 8.90
CA THR A 11 -7.26 13.76 9.58
C THR A 11 -6.29 14.95 9.51
N GLY A 12 -4.99 14.73 9.75
CA GLY A 12 -3.97 15.79 9.61
C GLY A 12 -3.95 16.39 8.21
N TYR A 13 -4.00 15.56 7.17
CA TYR A 13 -4.08 16.09 5.79
C TYR A 13 -5.37 16.85 5.49
N LEU A 14 -6.51 16.46 6.07
CA LEU A 14 -7.75 17.22 5.93
C LEU A 14 -7.67 18.58 6.64
N ASP A 15 -6.84 18.73 7.68
CA ASP A 15 -6.59 20.01 8.33
C ASP A 15 -5.66 20.92 7.51
N GLU A 16 -4.81 20.36 6.64
CA GLU A 16 -3.81 21.10 5.87
C GLU A 16 -4.24 21.36 4.41
N PHE A 17 -4.89 20.39 3.78
CA PHE A 17 -5.24 20.40 2.35
C PHE A 17 -6.73 20.61 2.11
N PRO A 18 -7.10 21.34 1.04
CA PRO A 18 -8.52 21.49 0.67
C PRO A 18 -9.14 20.18 0.20
N ALA A 19 -8.37 19.29 -0.38
CA ALA A 19 -8.84 17.98 -0.80
C ALA A 19 -7.81 16.90 -0.41
N VAL A 20 -8.32 15.71 -0.06
CA VAL A 20 -7.50 14.52 0.18
C VAL A 20 -8.06 13.37 -0.63
N ALA A 21 -7.20 12.61 -1.32
CA ALA A 21 -7.58 11.41 -2.06
C ALA A 21 -7.08 10.16 -1.34
N ILE A 22 -7.98 9.22 -1.05
CA ILE A 22 -7.64 7.88 -0.58
C ILE A 22 -7.54 6.96 -1.77
N LEU A 23 -6.33 6.50 -2.06
CA LEU A 23 -6.05 5.49 -3.06
C LEU A 23 -5.84 4.14 -2.39
N GLY A 24 -6.27 3.07 -3.02
CA GLY A 24 -6.07 1.73 -2.47
C GLY A 24 -6.72 0.68 -3.36
N PRO A 25 -6.30 -0.59 -3.24
CA PRO A 25 -6.92 -1.65 -4.02
C PRO A 25 -8.41 -1.73 -3.71
N ARG A 26 -9.17 -2.26 -4.66
CA ARG A 26 -10.61 -2.49 -4.45
C ARG A 26 -10.81 -3.39 -3.24
N GLN A 27 -11.86 -3.15 -2.46
CA GLN A 27 -12.18 -3.91 -1.23
C GLN A 27 -11.14 -3.83 -0.09
N ALA A 28 -10.22 -2.85 -0.11
CA ALA A 28 -9.33 -2.56 1.01
C ALA A 28 -10.01 -1.84 2.19
N GLY A 29 -11.28 -1.43 2.05
CA GLY A 29 -12.07 -0.76 3.09
C GLY A 29 -12.04 0.77 3.02
N LYS A 30 -11.84 1.38 1.86
CA LYS A 30 -11.84 2.85 1.65
C LYS A 30 -13.14 3.50 2.13
N THR A 31 -14.28 3.01 1.69
CA THR A 31 -15.62 3.50 2.08
C THR A 31 -15.82 3.42 3.60
N THR A 32 -15.45 2.30 4.22
CA THR A 32 -15.54 2.14 5.69
C THR A 32 -14.65 3.15 6.41
N LEU A 33 -13.44 3.38 5.92
CA LEU A 33 -12.52 4.39 6.46
C LEU A 33 -13.10 5.80 6.34
N ALA A 34 -13.67 6.15 5.20
CA ALA A 34 -14.28 7.46 4.98
C ALA A 34 -15.44 7.72 5.96
N HIS A 35 -16.29 6.73 6.21
CA HIS A 35 -17.35 6.83 7.22
C HIS A 35 -16.79 6.98 8.65
N GLN A 36 -15.70 6.28 9.00
CA GLN A 36 -15.04 6.46 10.31
C GLN A 36 -14.48 7.87 10.48
N VAL A 37 -13.87 8.43 9.45
CA VAL A 37 -13.35 9.81 9.44
C VAL A 37 -14.49 10.81 9.56
N ALA A 38 -15.55 10.65 8.78
CA ALA A 38 -16.73 11.50 8.84
C ALA A 38 -17.34 11.55 10.26
N GLN A 39 -17.51 10.39 10.90
CA GLN A 39 -17.99 10.30 12.28
C GLN A 39 -17.05 11.01 13.26
N ARG A 40 -15.74 10.80 13.12
CA ARG A 40 -14.72 11.42 13.99
C ARG A 40 -14.73 12.95 13.89
N LEU A 41 -14.78 13.50 12.68
CA LEU A 41 -14.82 14.94 12.45
C LEU A 41 -16.11 15.57 13.03
N THR A 42 -17.24 14.89 12.93
CA THR A 42 -18.51 15.35 13.54
C THR A 42 -18.42 15.40 15.08
N LEU A 43 -17.70 14.46 15.70
CA LEU A 43 -17.54 14.40 17.16
C LEU A 43 -16.50 15.41 17.69
N LEU A 44 -15.49 15.77 16.89
CA LEU A 44 -14.40 16.68 17.27
C LEU A 44 -14.63 18.14 16.85
N GLY A 45 -15.76 18.45 16.22
CA GLY A 45 -16.12 19.83 15.83
C GLY A 45 -16.12 20.80 17.03
N PRO A 46 -15.89 22.12 16.78
CA PRO A 46 -15.64 23.14 17.81
C PRO A 46 -16.78 23.32 18.81
N SER A 47 -17.94 22.73 18.56
CA SER A 47 -19.03 22.60 19.54
C SER A 47 -19.86 21.35 19.22
N PRO A 48 -20.21 20.50 20.19
CA PRO A 48 -21.14 19.40 19.98
C PRO A 48 -22.47 19.94 19.38
N GLY A 49 -22.76 19.53 18.12
CA GLY A 49 -23.94 19.97 17.38
C GLY A 49 -23.77 21.14 16.42
N ALA A 50 -22.60 21.77 16.32
CA ALA A 50 -22.35 22.88 15.39
C ALA A 50 -21.70 22.46 14.05
N ALA A 51 -21.00 21.31 14.00
CA ALA A 51 -20.44 20.79 12.76
C ALA A 51 -21.54 20.07 11.95
N MET A 52 -21.77 20.52 10.72
CA MET A 52 -22.65 19.80 9.80
C MET A 52 -22.02 18.43 9.46
N PRO A 53 -22.80 17.34 9.49
CA PRO A 53 -22.26 16.03 9.15
C PRO A 53 -21.71 16.03 7.73
N ALA A 54 -20.63 15.27 7.52
CA ALA A 54 -20.05 15.09 6.19
C ALA A 54 -21.11 14.55 5.21
N LEU A 55 -21.09 15.06 3.99
CA LEU A 55 -21.97 14.61 2.91
C LEU A 55 -21.25 13.54 2.11
N TYR A 56 -21.81 12.34 2.04
CA TYR A 56 -21.28 11.21 1.29
C TYR A 56 -22.09 10.95 0.03
N LEU A 57 -21.42 10.82 -1.12
CA LEU A 57 -21.98 10.40 -2.40
C LEU A 57 -21.22 9.16 -2.91
N ASP A 58 -21.96 8.12 -3.27
CA ASP A 58 -21.46 6.95 -3.99
C ASP A 58 -21.74 7.13 -5.50
N LEU A 59 -20.71 7.47 -6.26
CA LEU A 59 -20.83 7.76 -7.68
C LEU A 59 -21.01 6.49 -8.56
N GLU A 60 -21.02 5.29 -7.97
CA GLU A 60 -21.54 4.08 -8.64
C GLU A 60 -23.06 4.08 -8.68
N THR A 61 -23.74 4.78 -7.77
CA THR A 61 -25.20 4.85 -7.76
C THR A 61 -25.72 5.95 -8.69
N PRO A 62 -26.68 5.63 -9.60
CA PRO A 62 -27.22 6.65 -10.53
C PRO A 62 -27.87 7.85 -9.80
N ALA A 63 -28.46 7.62 -8.63
CA ALA A 63 -29.11 8.68 -7.86
C ALA A 63 -28.09 9.70 -7.33
N ASP A 64 -26.95 9.27 -6.82
CA ASP A 64 -25.91 10.16 -6.30
C ASP A 64 -25.16 10.85 -7.46
N LEU A 65 -24.88 10.10 -8.52
CA LEU A 65 -24.29 10.68 -9.73
C LEU A 65 -25.18 11.79 -10.34
N ALA A 66 -26.49 11.61 -10.34
CA ALA A 66 -27.44 12.59 -10.83
C ALA A 66 -27.43 13.90 -10.00
N GLN A 67 -27.07 13.85 -8.70
CA GLN A 67 -26.93 15.06 -7.88
C GLN A 67 -25.79 15.97 -8.37
N LEU A 68 -24.80 15.40 -9.07
CA LEU A 68 -23.70 16.14 -9.70
C LEU A 68 -24.00 16.55 -11.16
N ALA A 69 -25.27 16.62 -11.59
CA ALA A 69 -25.63 17.15 -12.92
C ALA A 69 -25.17 18.62 -13.10
N ASP A 70 -25.21 19.40 -12.02
CA ASP A 70 -24.53 20.70 -11.91
C ASP A 70 -23.63 20.69 -10.67
N PRO A 71 -22.37 20.25 -10.83
CA PRO A 71 -21.46 20.13 -9.71
C PRO A 71 -21.15 21.48 -9.03
N SER A 72 -21.13 22.58 -9.81
CA SER A 72 -20.85 23.92 -9.28
C SER A 72 -21.93 24.38 -8.31
N ALA A 73 -23.20 24.28 -8.69
CA ALA A 73 -24.33 24.60 -7.84
C ALA A 73 -24.42 23.66 -6.63
N PHE A 74 -24.14 22.38 -6.84
CA PHE A 74 -24.12 21.37 -5.77
C PHE A 74 -23.08 21.73 -4.69
N PHE A 75 -21.83 21.95 -5.09
CA PHE A 75 -20.77 22.29 -4.13
C PHE A 75 -20.96 23.65 -3.47
N ALA A 76 -21.54 24.63 -4.17
CA ALA A 76 -21.88 25.92 -3.56
C ALA A 76 -22.88 25.76 -2.40
N ARG A 77 -23.88 24.88 -2.56
CA ARG A 77 -24.91 24.61 -1.53
C ARG A 77 -24.32 23.87 -0.32
N HIS A 78 -23.26 23.11 -0.50
CA HIS A 78 -22.61 22.30 0.53
C HIS A 78 -21.21 22.81 0.91
N ALA A 79 -21.06 24.16 0.97
CA ALA A 79 -19.78 24.79 1.26
C ALA A 79 -19.39 24.72 2.75
N ASP A 80 -20.32 24.38 3.61
CA ASP A 80 -20.24 24.37 5.09
C ASP A 80 -19.80 23.01 5.68
N ARG A 81 -19.52 22.01 4.83
CA ARG A 81 -19.24 20.65 5.28
C ARG A 81 -18.23 19.93 4.40
N LEU A 82 -17.62 18.87 4.94
CA LEU A 82 -16.80 17.94 4.14
C LEU A 82 -17.69 17.18 3.14
N VAL A 83 -17.32 17.20 1.88
CA VAL A 83 -17.95 16.38 0.83
C VAL A 83 -17.07 15.20 0.52
N ILE A 84 -17.64 14.00 0.64
CA ILE A 84 -16.97 12.72 0.35
C ILE A 84 -17.53 12.20 -0.96
N LEU A 85 -16.65 12.01 -1.95
CA LEU A 85 -16.98 11.45 -3.26
C LEU A 85 -16.34 10.06 -3.38
N ASP A 86 -17.15 9.02 -3.32
CA ASP A 86 -16.68 7.64 -3.50
C ASP A 86 -16.75 7.24 -4.98
N GLU A 87 -15.78 6.44 -5.42
CA GLU A 87 -15.58 6.02 -6.81
C GLU A 87 -15.54 7.21 -7.79
N VAL A 88 -14.77 8.24 -7.41
CA VAL A 88 -14.71 9.56 -8.12
C VAL A 88 -14.33 9.44 -9.60
N GLN A 89 -13.66 8.37 -10.03
CA GLN A 89 -13.35 8.08 -11.42
C GLN A 89 -14.59 7.89 -12.32
N ARG A 90 -15.78 7.72 -11.71
CA ARG A 90 -17.07 7.67 -12.43
C ARG A 90 -17.55 9.04 -12.93
N ALA A 91 -16.99 10.10 -12.36
CA ALA A 91 -17.31 11.48 -12.75
C ALA A 91 -16.03 12.29 -13.04
N PRO A 92 -15.29 11.97 -14.12
CA PRO A 92 -13.99 12.58 -14.41
C PRO A 92 -14.07 14.11 -14.56
N ASP A 93 -15.15 14.64 -15.11
CA ASP A 93 -15.36 16.07 -15.31
C ASP A 93 -15.42 16.86 -13.98
N VAL A 94 -15.68 16.18 -12.87
CA VAL A 94 -15.77 16.82 -11.53
C VAL A 94 -14.44 17.42 -11.10
N PHE A 95 -13.29 16.90 -11.55
CA PHE A 95 -11.97 17.40 -11.16
C PHE A 95 -11.74 18.84 -11.61
N ALA A 96 -12.18 19.20 -12.82
CA ALA A 96 -12.09 20.57 -13.33
C ALA A 96 -12.94 21.54 -12.51
N VAL A 97 -14.14 21.11 -12.10
CA VAL A 97 -15.05 21.89 -11.26
C VAL A 97 -14.48 22.05 -9.84
N LEU A 98 -13.97 20.98 -9.25
CA LEU A 98 -13.33 20.99 -7.91
C LEU A 98 -12.21 22.03 -7.85
N ARG A 99 -11.38 22.13 -8.90
CA ARG A 99 -10.34 23.16 -8.98
C ARG A 99 -10.90 24.56 -8.80
N GLY A 100 -11.93 24.90 -9.58
CA GLY A 100 -12.58 26.23 -9.53
C GLY A 100 -13.19 26.53 -8.17
N VAL A 101 -13.90 25.53 -7.60
CA VAL A 101 -14.56 25.64 -6.29
C VAL A 101 -13.52 25.81 -5.17
N ILE A 102 -12.44 25.03 -5.17
CA ILE A 102 -11.36 25.15 -4.20
C ILE A 102 -10.71 26.53 -4.25
N ASP A 103 -10.41 27.05 -5.45
CA ASP A 103 -9.81 28.37 -5.62
C ASP A 103 -10.74 29.49 -5.16
N GLN A 104 -12.03 29.36 -5.42
CA GLN A 104 -13.05 30.31 -4.93
C GLN A 104 -13.14 30.28 -3.40
N ARG A 105 -13.22 29.11 -2.79
CA ARG A 105 -13.30 28.95 -1.33
C ARG A 105 -12.03 29.42 -0.63
N ARG A 106 -10.84 29.18 -1.21
CA ARG A 106 -9.57 29.72 -0.70
C ARG A 106 -9.58 31.24 -0.64
N ARG A 107 -10.10 31.92 -1.66
CA ARG A 107 -10.27 33.39 -1.66
C ARG A 107 -11.26 33.87 -0.59
N ALA A 108 -12.23 33.05 -0.24
CA ALA A 108 -13.18 33.31 0.84
C ALA A 108 -12.67 32.91 2.24
N GLY A 109 -11.40 32.39 2.34
CA GLY A 109 -10.77 32.04 3.63
C GLY A 109 -10.79 30.55 3.97
N ALA A 110 -11.55 29.70 3.27
CA ALA A 110 -11.58 28.27 3.52
C ALA A 110 -10.43 27.56 2.77
N ARG A 111 -9.43 27.07 3.52
CA ARG A 111 -8.18 26.56 2.95
C ARG A 111 -8.05 25.03 2.96
N SER A 112 -8.79 24.34 3.81
CA SER A 112 -8.61 22.90 4.06
C SER A 112 -9.95 22.19 4.31
N GLY A 113 -9.97 20.86 4.40
CA GLY A 113 -11.10 20.05 4.85
C GLY A 113 -12.36 20.08 3.98
N GLN A 114 -12.23 20.36 2.68
CA GLN A 114 -13.40 20.57 1.83
C GLN A 114 -13.86 19.27 1.16
N PHE A 115 -12.91 18.43 0.71
CA PHE A 115 -13.23 17.25 -0.09
C PHE A 115 -12.40 16.04 0.36
N LEU A 116 -13.07 14.89 0.43
CA LEU A 116 -12.44 13.58 0.56
C LEU A 116 -12.83 12.74 -0.66
N LEU A 117 -11.85 12.41 -1.47
CA LEU A 117 -12.03 11.67 -2.72
C LEU A 117 -11.60 10.22 -2.50
N LEU A 118 -12.45 9.27 -2.88
CA LEU A 118 -12.10 7.86 -2.82
C LEU A 118 -12.12 7.31 -4.24
N GLY A 119 -11.10 6.52 -4.54
CA GLY A 119 -11.03 5.85 -5.83
C GLY A 119 -10.20 4.59 -5.75
N SER A 120 -10.53 3.59 -6.58
CA SER A 120 -9.59 2.51 -6.84
C SER A 120 -8.35 3.13 -7.49
N ALA A 121 -7.17 2.67 -7.07
CA ALA A 121 -5.92 3.09 -7.70
C ALA A 121 -6.04 2.84 -9.21
N SER A 122 -6.00 3.92 -9.99
CA SER A 122 -6.01 3.84 -11.45
C SER A 122 -5.14 4.98 -12.00
N ILE A 123 -4.45 4.68 -13.10
CA ILE A 123 -3.60 5.65 -13.81
C ILE A 123 -4.42 6.89 -14.18
N ASP A 124 -5.64 6.68 -14.65
CA ASP A 124 -6.52 7.77 -15.11
C ASP A 124 -6.92 8.70 -13.96
N LEU A 125 -7.21 8.15 -12.78
CA LEU A 125 -7.54 8.94 -11.59
C LEU A 125 -6.35 9.82 -11.17
N LEU A 126 -5.16 9.23 -11.12
CA LEU A 126 -3.93 9.94 -10.75
C LEU A 126 -3.57 11.00 -11.79
N ALA A 127 -3.68 10.70 -13.09
CA ALA A 127 -3.40 11.65 -14.16
C ALA A 127 -4.38 12.84 -14.14
N GLN A 128 -5.68 12.58 -14.13
CA GLN A 128 -6.72 13.63 -14.15
C GLN A 128 -6.68 14.50 -12.90
N SER A 129 -6.49 13.89 -11.73
CA SER A 129 -6.40 14.65 -10.47
C SER A 129 -5.10 15.45 -10.37
N SER A 130 -3.97 14.91 -10.85
CA SER A 130 -2.68 15.62 -10.84
C SER A 130 -2.65 16.83 -11.77
N GLU A 131 -3.28 16.75 -12.97
CA GLU A 131 -3.40 17.90 -13.85
C GLU A 131 -4.34 18.97 -13.29
N SER A 132 -5.51 18.58 -12.77
CA SER A 132 -6.55 19.51 -12.35
C SER A 132 -6.32 20.09 -10.95
N LEU A 133 -5.82 19.28 -9.99
CA LEU A 133 -5.75 19.62 -8.57
C LEU A 133 -4.31 19.75 -8.03
N ALA A 134 -3.31 20.02 -8.89
CA ALA A 134 -1.93 20.24 -8.48
C ALA A 134 -1.83 21.29 -7.36
N GLY A 135 -1.16 20.95 -6.24
CA GLY A 135 -1.01 21.81 -5.06
C GLY A 135 -2.29 22.02 -4.23
N ARG A 136 -3.36 21.26 -4.51
CA ARG A 136 -4.64 21.32 -3.81
C ARG A 136 -5.07 19.98 -3.21
N LEU A 137 -4.42 18.91 -3.60
CA LEU A 137 -4.79 17.54 -3.30
C LEU A 137 -3.61 16.82 -2.64
N ALA A 138 -3.83 16.23 -1.48
CA ALA A 138 -2.93 15.26 -0.88
C ALA A 138 -3.39 13.83 -1.21
N TYR A 139 -2.44 12.92 -1.40
CA TYR A 139 -2.72 11.51 -1.65
C TYR A 139 -2.35 10.67 -0.44
N VAL A 140 -3.23 9.75 -0.08
CA VAL A 140 -3.04 8.79 1.00
C VAL A 140 -3.28 7.39 0.45
N GLU A 141 -2.31 6.50 0.61
CA GLU A 141 -2.45 5.10 0.20
C GLU A 141 -3.04 4.27 1.34
N LEU A 142 -4.19 3.66 1.13
CA LEU A 142 -4.79 2.72 2.05
C LEU A 142 -4.37 1.29 1.69
N ALA A 143 -3.44 0.72 2.46
CA ALA A 143 -3.13 -0.71 2.38
C ALA A 143 -4.29 -1.56 2.94
N PRO A 144 -4.42 -2.85 2.57
CA PRO A 144 -5.18 -3.83 3.35
C PRO A 144 -4.77 -3.85 4.82
N PHE A 145 -5.38 -4.66 5.69
CA PHE A 145 -4.99 -4.74 7.10
C PHE A 145 -3.50 -5.08 7.28
N VAL A 146 -2.89 -4.42 8.26
CA VAL A 146 -1.51 -4.64 8.70
C VAL A 146 -1.48 -5.08 10.16
N VAL A 147 -0.35 -5.65 10.60
CA VAL A 147 -0.22 -6.24 11.94
C VAL A 147 -0.58 -5.26 13.05
N THR A 148 -0.22 -3.99 12.94
CA THR A 148 -0.52 -2.95 13.96
C THR A 148 -2.01 -2.62 14.10
N GLU A 149 -2.86 -3.06 13.18
CA GLU A 149 -4.32 -2.84 13.21
C GLU A 149 -5.07 -4.03 13.84
N LEU A 150 -4.35 -5.13 14.14
CA LEU A 150 -4.91 -6.33 14.73
C LEU A 150 -5.07 -6.19 16.25
N PRO A 151 -6.00 -6.94 16.87
CA PRO A 151 -6.12 -6.96 18.32
C PRO A 151 -4.81 -7.45 18.98
N PRO A 152 -4.21 -6.68 19.89
CA PRO A 152 -2.92 -7.02 20.50
C PRO A 152 -3.00 -8.27 21.40
N THR A 153 -4.20 -8.66 21.80
CA THR A 153 -4.47 -9.82 22.68
C THR A 153 -4.52 -11.15 21.93
N ASP A 154 -4.55 -11.14 20.59
CA ASP A 154 -4.60 -12.37 19.80
C ASP A 154 -3.21 -12.68 19.20
N ALA A 155 -2.46 -13.54 19.89
CA ALA A 155 -1.14 -13.99 19.46
C ALA A 155 -1.15 -14.75 18.12
N ALA A 156 -2.29 -15.32 17.70
CA ALA A 156 -2.44 -16.03 16.43
C ALA A 156 -2.75 -15.09 15.25
N ALA A 157 -3.17 -13.87 15.54
CA ALA A 157 -3.61 -12.89 14.54
C ALA A 157 -2.56 -12.59 13.45
N PRO A 158 -1.25 -12.39 13.74
CA PRO A 158 -0.24 -12.17 12.70
C PRO A 158 -0.08 -13.36 11.76
N GLY A 159 -0.13 -14.59 12.26
CA GLY A 159 -0.08 -15.82 11.44
C GLY A 159 -1.32 -15.96 10.53
N ALA A 160 -2.49 -15.65 11.05
CA ALA A 160 -3.73 -15.63 10.27
C ALA A 160 -3.69 -14.54 9.18
N LEU A 161 -3.16 -13.35 9.51
CA LEU A 161 -2.98 -12.26 8.55
C LEU A 161 -2.00 -12.65 7.44
N TRP A 162 -0.87 -13.29 7.77
CA TRP A 162 0.05 -13.78 6.77
C TRP A 162 -0.59 -14.83 5.85
N LEU A 163 -1.34 -15.80 6.40
CA LEU A 163 -2.00 -16.84 5.61
C LEU A 163 -3.13 -16.29 4.73
N ARG A 164 -4.02 -15.48 5.32
CA ARG A 164 -5.26 -15.02 4.68
C ARG A 164 -5.10 -13.74 3.88
N GLY A 165 -4.02 -12.98 4.13
CA GLY A 165 -3.84 -11.64 3.61
C GLY A 165 -4.61 -10.58 4.40
N GLY A 166 -4.40 -9.32 4.04
CA GLY A 166 -4.97 -8.18 4.73
C GLY A 166 -6.29 -7.65 4.16
N PHE A 167 -6.81 -8.20 3.08
CA PHE A 167 -8.15 -7.80 2.61
C PHE A 167 -9.19 -8.10 3.68
N PRO A 168 -10.01 -7.11 4.11
CA PRO A 168 -10.92 -7.26 5.25
C PRO A 168 -11.78 -8.52 5.20
N ASP A 169 -12.47 -8.76 4.09
CA ASP A 169 -13.37 -9.91 3.96
C ASP A 169 -12.63 -11.25 3.91
N ALA A 170 -11.39 -11.26 3.39
CA ALA A 170 -10.54 -12.44 3.43
C ALA A 170 -10.06 -12.73 4.84
N TYR A 171 -9.55 -11.71 5.55
CA TYR A 171 -9.02 -11.86 6.90
C TYR A 171 -10.12 -12.25 7.89
N LEU A 172 -11.27 -11.57 7.85
CA LEU A 172 -12.42 -11.77 8.75
C LEU A 172 -13.27 -13.00 8.41
N SER A 173 -12.92 -13.74 7.39
CA SER A 173 -13.62 -14.98 7.02
C SER A 173 -13.66 -15.98 8.19
N ARG A 174 -14.77 -16.67 8.33
CA ARG A 174 -15.04 -17.64 9.42
C ARG A 174 -14.07 -18.84 9.47
N SER A 175 -13.35 -19.11 8.39
CA SER A 175 -12.35 -20.19 8.30
C SER A 175 -11.35 -19.94 7.19
N ASP A 176 -10.18 -20.60 7.22
CA ASP A 176 -9.15 -20.52 6.17
C ASP A 176 -9.69 -20.95 4.80
N ALA A 177 -10.54 -21.98 4.77
CA ALA A 177 -11.20 -22.44 3.55
C ALA A 177 -12.18 -21.40 2.98
N ALA A 178 -12.92 -20.68 3.83
CA ALA A 178 -13.81 -19.60 3.40
C ALA A 178 -12.99 -18.41 2.87
N SER A 179 -11.90 -18.06 3.57
CA SER A 179 -10.94 -17.03 3.14
C SER A 179 -10.30 -17.36 1.79
N LEU A 180 -9.88 -18.61 1.57
CA LEU A 180 -9.31 -19.03 0.29
C LEU A 180 -10.32 -18.89 -0.85
N ARG A 181 -11.56 -19.32 -0.64
CA ARG A 181 -12.63 -19.17 -1.65
C ARG A 181 -12.89 -17.71 -1.97
N TRP A 182 -12.95 -16.85 -0.96
CA TRP A 182 -13.14 -15.40 -1.16
C TRP A 182 -12.02 -14.82 -2.04
N ARG A 183 -10.75 -15.11 -1.71
CA ARG A 183 -9.58 -14.62 -2.45
C ARG A 183 -9.56 -15.12 -3.90
N GLN A 184 -9.94 -16.39 -4.14
CA GLN A 184 -10.05 -16.94 -5.48
C GLN A 184 -11.14 -16.24 -6.29
N GLN A 185 -12.31 -15.96 -5.69
CA GLN A 185 -13.38 -15.20 -6.32
C GLN A 185 -12.97 -13.75 -6.56
N PHE A 186 -12.29 -13.12 -5.62
CA PHE A 186 -11.73 -11.78 -5.79
C PHE A 186 -10.81 -11.73 -7.02
N ILE A 187 -9.83 -12.64 -7.13
CA ILE A 187 -8.92 -12.71 -8.29
C ILE A 187 -9.70 -12.87 -9.59
N THR A 188 -10.71 -13.73 -9.62
CA THR A 188 -11.54 -13.97 -10.81
C THR A 188 -12.31 -12.71 -11.21
N THR A 189 -13.07 -12.14 -10.29
CA THR A 189 -13.88 -10.95 -10.53
C THR A 189 -13.01 -9.75 -10.93
N TYR A 190 -11.87 -9.58 -10.29
CA TYR A 190 -10.95 -8.48 -10.56
C TYR A 190 -10.40 -8.55 -11.99
N LEU A 191 -10.00 -9.75 -12.44
CA LEU A 191 -9.46 -9.98 -13.78
C LEU A 191 -10.52 -9.90 -14.87
N GLU A 192 -11.73 -10.37 -14.62
CA GLU A 192 -12.78 -10.51 -15.63
C GLU A 192 -13.67 -9.26 -15.75
N ARG A 193 -13.85 -8.52 -14.66
CA ARG A 193 -14.74 -7.36 -14.62
C ARG A 193 -13.98 -6.05 -14.42
N ASP A 194 -13.14 -5.97 -13.39
CA ASP A 194 -12.62 -4.68 -12.92
C ASP A 194 -11.48 -4.17 -13.81
N ILE A 195 -10.50 -5.01 -14.14
CA ILE A 195 -9.39 -4.61 -15.01
C ILE A 195 -9.86 -4.21 -16.43
N PRO A 196 -10.78 -4.93 -17.10
CA PRO A 196 -11.28 -4.50 -18.40
C PRO A 196 -11.98 -3.14 -18.41
N LEU A 197 -12.52 -2.70 -17.25
CA LEU A 197 -13.14 -1.39 -17.11
C LEU A 197 -12.11 -0.24 -16.97
N LEU A 198 -10.86 -0.56 -16.63
CA LEU A 198 -9.80 0.42 -16.34
C LEU A 198 -8.89 0.71 -17.54
N GLY A 199 -9.16 0.17 -18.72
CA GLY A 199 -8.35 0.50 -19.88
C GLY A 199 -8.09 -0.64 -20.87
N PRO A 200 -6.85 -1.02 -21.18
CA PRO A 200 -6.54 -1.87 -22.32
C PRO A 200 -7.19 -3.25 -22.20
N ARG A 201 -7.75 -3.73 -23.33
CA ARG A 201 -8.32 -5.08 -23.44
C ARG A 201 -7.21 -6.14 -23.32
N ILE A 202 -6.91 -6.55 -22.10
CA ILE A 202 -5.97 -7.63 -21.79
C ILE A 202 -6.80 -8.90 -21.60
N PRO A 203 -6.46 -10.03 -22.27
CA PRO A 203 -7.15 -11.29 -22.00
C PRO A 203 -6.98 -11.69 -20.53
N ALA A 204 -8.08 -11.82 -19.80
CA ALA A 204 -8.08 -12.13 -18.36
C ALA A 204 -7.25 -13.37 -18.03
N GLN A 205 -7.29 -14.39 -18.89
CA GLN A 205 -6.50 -15.61 -18.74
C GLN A 205 -4.98 -15.36 -18.83
N THR A 206 -4.54 -14.50 -19.75
CA THR A 206 -3.11 -14.15 -19.88
C THR A 206 -2.64 -13.40 -18.64
N LEU A 207 -3.43 -12.45 -18.15
CA LEU A 207 -3.10 -11.68 -16.95
C LEU A 207 -3.13 -12.58 -15.70
N ARG A 208 -4.06 -13.53 -15.60
CA ARG A 208 -4.08 -14.53 -14.53
C ARG A 208 -2.81 -15.38 -14.53
N ARG A 209 -2.37 -15.85 -15.70
CA ARG A 209 -1.12 -16.63 -15.84
C ARG A 209 0.07 -15.80 -15.39
N LEU A 210 0.18 -14.55 -15.85
CA LEU A 210 1.25 -13.66 -15.41
C LEU A 210 1.24 -13.48 -13.89
N TRP A 211 0.08 -13.17 -13.31
CA TRP A 211 -0.03 -12.96 -11.87
C TRP A 211 0.33 -14.21 -11.06
N THR A 212 -0.07 -15.38 -11.54
CA THR A 212 0.33 -16.67 -10.95
C THR A 212 1.84 -16.89 -11.05
N MET A 213 2.46 -16.57 -12.20
CA MET A 213 3.91 -16.66 -12.35
C MET A 213 4.65 -15.70 -11.39
N LEU A 214 4.15 -14.48 -11.21
CA LEU A 214 4.70 -13.53 -10.24
C LEU A 214 4.57 -14.05 -8.80
N ALA A 215 3.49 -14.76 -8.47
CA ALA A 215 3.32 -15.39 -7.15
C ALA A 215 4.35 -16.52 -6.92
N TYR A 216 4.70 -17.30 -7.96
CA TYR A 216 5.81 -18.27 -7.88
C TYR A 216 7.18 -17.60 -7.76
N GLU A 217 7.35 -16.44 -8.38
CA GLU A 217 8.60 -15.66 -8.37
C GLU A 217 8.63 -14.60 -7.24
N GLN A 218 7.82 -14.78 -6.21
CA GLN A 218 7.75 -13.87 -5.06
C GLN A 218 9.15 -13.62 -4.47
N ALA A 219 9.51 -12.34 -4.28
CA ALA A 219 10.81 -11.89 -3.81
C ALA A 219 12.00 -12.17 -4.75
N GLN A 220 11.74 -12.55 -6.01
CA GLN A 220 12.82 -12.78 -6.97
C GLN A 220 13.08 -11.54 -7.83
N VAL A 221 14.32 -11.46 -8.33
CA VAL A 221 14.68 -10.45 -9.33
C VAL A 221 13.92 -10.74 -10.63
N LEU A 222 13.23 -9.73 -11.13
CA LEU A 222 12.39 -9.83 -12.32
C LEU A 222 13.16 -10.27 -13.55
N ASN A 223 12.73 -11.34 -14.18
CA ASN A 223 13.19 -11.77 -15.51
C ASN A 223 12.04 -11.61 -16.53
N ALA A 224 11.87 -10.39 -17.03
CA ALA A 224 10.82 -10.08 -17.99
C ALA A 224 10.93 -10.90 -19.30
N ALA A 225 12.13 -11.26 -19.74
CA ALA A 225 12.34 -12.07 -20.94
C ALA A 225 11.80 -13.50 -20.75
N ARG A 226 12.04 -14.11 -19.57
CA ARG A 226 11.51 -15.43 -19.22
C ARG A 226 9.99 -15.42 -19.15
N LEU A 227 9.39 -14.41 -18.50
CA LEU A 227 7.95 -14.25 -18.42
C LEU A 227 7.32 -14.10 -19.81
N ALA A 228 7.94 -13.27 -20.67
CA ALA A 228 7.49 -13.05 -22.04
C ALA A 228 7.50 -14.35 -22.86
N ALA A 229 8.59 -15.10 -22.82
CA ALA A 229 8.72 -16.38 -23.49
C ALA A 229 7.66 -17.39 -23.01
N SER A 230 7.45 -17.49 -21.69
CA SER A 230 6.49 -18.43 -21.11
C SER A 230 5.02 -18.09 -21.44
N LEU A 231 4.72 -16.80 -21.67
CA LEU A 231 3.35 -16.34 -22.01
C LEU A 231 3.12 -16.18 -23.51
N GLY A 232 4.16 -16.34 -24.33
CA GLY A 232 4.08 -16.15 -25.77
C GLY A 232 3.80 -14.69 -26.18
N VAL A 233 4.29 -13.71 -25.41
CA VAL A 233 4.10 -12.28 -25.65
C VAL A 233 5.44 -11.54 -25.71
N SER A 234 5.43 -10.27 -26.13
CA SER A 234 6.65 -9.45 -26.15
C SER A 234 7.05 -8.99 -24.74
N GLY A 235 8.34 -8.67 -24.54
CA GLY A 235 8.82 -8.06 -23.29
C GLY A 235 8.15 -6.73 -22.98
N GLN A 236 7.79 -5.94 -24.00
CA GLN A 236 7.05 -4.70 -23.85
C GLN A 236 5.61 -4.96 -23.32
N THR A 237 4.99 -6.05 -23.77
CA THR A 237 3.68 -6.46 -23.25
C THR A 237 3.76 -6.84 -21.78
N ILE A 238 4.81 -7.56 -21.36
CA ILE A 238 5.04 -7.87 -19.93
C ILE A 238 5.22 -6.59 -19.12
N ALA A 239 6.02 -5.64 -19.61
CA ALA A 239 6.22 -4.36 -18.91
C ALA A 239 4.87 -3.64 -18.68
N ARG A 240 4.04 -3.51 -19.71
CA ARG A 240 2.70 -2.91 -19.60
C ARG A 240 1.76 -3.63 -18.63
N TYR A 241 1.80 -4.96 -18.61
CA TYR A 241 0.98 -5.75 -17.67
C TYR A 241 1.47 -5.59 -16.23
N LEU A 242 2.79 -5.52 -16.04
CA LEU A 242 3.38 -5.24 -14.73
C LEU A 242 3.06 -3.81 -14.27
N ASP A 243 3.16 -2.81 -15.16
CA ASP A 243 2.78 -1.44 -14.86
C ASP A 243 1.33 -1.40 -14.36
N LEU A 244 0.40 -2.00 -15.11
CA LEU A 244 -1.00 -2.07 -14.72
C LEU A 244 -1.19 -2.69 -13.33
N LEU A 245 -0.56 -3.84 -13.04
CA LEU A 245 -0.68 -4.50 -11.73
C LEU A 245 -0.06 -3.66 -10.60
N CYS A 246 1.01 -2.89 -10.89
CA CYS A 246 1.60 -1.96 -9.92
C CYS A 246 0.70 -0.76 -9.66
N ASP A 247 0.13 -0.17 -10.71
CA ASP A 247 -0.79 0.97 -10.60
C ASP A 247 -2.07 0.62 -9.86
N LEU A 248 -2.50 -0.64 -9.98
CA LEU A 248 -3.62 -1.20 -9.21
C LEU A 248 -3.25 -1.60 -7.77
N LEU A 249 -2.01 -1.34 -7.35
CA LEU A 249 -1.49 -1.68 -6.02
C LEU A 249 -1.56 -3.18 -5.68
N LEU A 250 -1.54 -4.06 -6.69
CA LEU A 250 -1.55 -5.52 -6.54
C LEU A 250 -0.15 -6.13 -6.57
N VAL A 251 0.78 -5.45 -7.25
CA VAL A 251 2.18 -5.85 -7.38
C VAL A 251 3.08 -4.69 -6.99
N ARG A 252 4.17 -4.98 -6.32
CA ARG A 252 5.25 -4.04 -6.04
C ARG A 252 6.50 -4.42 -6.81
N ARG A 253 7.13 -3.43 -7.43
CA ARG A 253 8.50 -3.52 -7.94
C ARG A 253 9.41 -2.80 -6.97
N LEU A 254 10.16 -3.55 -6.17
CA LEU A 254 11.17 -2.99 -5.29
C LEU A 254 12.43 -2.75 -6.12
N GLN A 255 12.79 -1.48 -6.30
CA GLN A 255 13.91 -1.08 -7.14
C GLN A 255 15.25 -1.43 -6.48
N PRO A 256 16.31 -1.71 -7.25
CA PRO A 256 17.64 -1.83 -6.69
C PRO A 256 18.10 -0.48 -6.15
N TRP A 257 18.78 -0.47 -5.02
CA TRP A 257 19.43 0.72 -4.47
C TRP A 257 20.52 1.23 -5.43
N ALA A 258 20.47 2.51 -5.80
CA ALA A 258 21.16 3.03 -6.97
C ALA A 258 22.25 4.09 -6.69
N ARG A 259 22.65 4.32 -5.42
CA ARG A 259 23.74 5.25 -5.15
C ARG A 259 25.09 4.64 -5.61
N GLN A 260 26.07 5.50 -5.98
CA GLN A 260 27.37 5.05 -6.51
C GLN A 260 28.13 4.25 -5.45
N SER A 261 28.15 2.93 -5.60
CA SER A 261 28.88 2.03 -4.69
C SER A 261 30.22 1.53 -5.30
N GLY A 262 30.55 1.93 -6.52
CA GLY A 262 31.72 1.41 -7.24
C GLY A 262 31.62 -0.08 -7.61
N LYS A 263 30.52 -0.77 -7.29
CA LYS A 263 30.31 -2.21 -7.51
C LYS A 263 29.29 -2.47 -8.63
N ARG A 264 29.41 -3.66 -9.26
CA ARG A 264 28.45 -4.10 -10.26
C ARG A 264 27.18 -4.60 -9.58
N LEU A 265 26.14 -3.77 -9.56
CA LEU A 265 24.85 -4.06 -8.99
C LEU A 265 23.91 -4.76 -9.96
N VAL A 266 22.99 -5.56 -9.43
CA VAL A 266 21.82 -6.06 -10.16
C VAL A 266 20.91 -4.86 -10.46
N LYS A 267 20.46 -4.72 -11.72
CA LYS A 267 19.69 -3.56 -12.18
C LYS A 267 18.18 -3.81 -12.26
N ALA A 268 17.76 -5.07 -12.32
CA ALA A 268 16.34 -5.41 -12.42
C ALA A 268 15.67 -5.34 -11.03
N PRO A 269 14.41 -4.92 -10.92
CA PRO A 269 13.71 -4.87 -9.64
C PRO A 269 13.40 -6.28 -9.09
N LYS A 270 13.25 -6.42 -7.76
CA LYS A 270 12.55 -7.55 -7.15
C LYS A 270 11.04 -7.33 -7.30
N VAL A 271 10.27 -8.42 -7.46
CA VAL A 271 8.82 -8.34 -7.66
C VAL A 271 8.09 -9.06 -6.54
N TYR A 272 7.03 -8.42 -6.06
CA TYR A 272 6.16 -8.94 -5.02
C TYR A 272 4.69 -8.78 -5.41
N VAL A 273 3.91 -9.84 -5.32
CA VAL A 273 2.46 -9.71 -5.15
C VAL A 273 2.26 -9.19 -3.74
N ARG A 274 1.66 -8.01 -3.59
CA ARG A 274 1.67 -7.23 -2.34
C ARG A 274 0.94 -7.91 -1.18
N ASP A 275 -0.20 -8.53 -1.46
CA ASP A 275 -0.97 -9.24 -0.43
C ASP A 275 -0.57 -10.72 -0.38
N SER A 276 -0.10 -11.18 0.77
CA SER A 276 0.33 -12.57 0.97
C SER A 276 -0.80 -13.57 0.75
N GLY A 277 -2.02 -13.21 1.13
CA GLY A 277 -3.20 -14.05 0.87
C GLY A 277 -3.50 -14.23 -0.60
N LEU A 278 -3.28 -13.21 -1.43
CA LEU A 278 -3.40 -13.34 -2.89
C LEU A 278 -2.29 -14.23 -3.46
N VAL A 279 -1.04 -14.13 -2.96
CA VAL A 279 0.03 -15.08 -3.31
C VAL A 279 -0.45 -16.51 -3.06
N HIS A 280 -0.94 -16.79 -1.87
CA HIS A 280 -1.38 -18.11 -1.47
C HIS A 280 -2.58 -18.61 -2.29
N ALA A 281 -3.54 -17.73 -2.60
CA ALA A 281 -4.71 -18.07 -3.42
C ALA A 281 -4.35 -18.36 -4.89
N LEU A 282 -3.42 -17.58 -5.49
CA LEU A 282 -2.89 -17.83 -6.84
C LEU A 282 -2.18 -19.19 -6.96
N LEU A 283 -1.57 -19.64 -5.86
CA LEU A 283 -0.84 -20.92 -5.77
C LEU A 283 -1.68 -22.07 -5.19
N GLY A 284 -2.96 -21.83 -4.84
CA GLY A 284 -3.83 -22.84 -4.26
C GLY A 284 -3.50 -23.23 -2.81
N LEU A 285 -2.77 -22.42 -2.07
CA LEU A 285 -2.33 -22.68 -0.70
C LEU A 285 -3.37 -22.20 0.31
N GLY A 286 -4.17 -23.08 0.85
CA GLY A 286 -5.29 -22.75 1.74
C GLY A 286 -5.03 -22.98 3.23
N THR A 287 -3.91 -23.60 3.61
CA THR A 287 -3.59 -23.92 5.01
C THR A 287 -2.14 -23.55 5.34
N VAL A 288 -1.87 -23.31 6.63
CA VAL A 288 -0.52 -23.06 7.12
C VAL A 288 0.42 -24.21 6.74
N ASN A 289 0.00 -25.47 6.92
CA ASN A 289 0.84 -26.63 6.60
C ASN A 289 1.19 -26.70 5.12
N ALA A 290 0.25 -26.44 4.22
CA ALA A 290 0.52 -26.38 2.78
C ALA A 290 1.50 -25.25 2.43
N LEU A 291 1.35 -24.10 3.06
CA LEU A 291 2.25 -22.95 2.89
C LEU A 291 3.67 -23.27 3.40
N LEU A 292 3.80 -23.86 4.58
CA LEU A 292 5.10 -24.20 5.17
C LEU A 292 5.87 -25.25 4.34
N ALA A 293 5.17 -26.11 3.64
CA ALA A 293 5.76 -27.13 2.77
C ALA A 293 6.07 -26.59 1.35
N HIS A 294 5.66 -25.37 1.00
CA HIS A 294 5.81 -24.84 -0.35
C HIS A 294 7.06 -23.95 -0.48
N PRO A 295 7.81 -24.03 -1.61
CA PRO A 295 9.03 -23.22 -1.82
C PRO A 295 8.81 -21.70 -1.71
N VAL A 296 7.59 -21.20 -1.96
CA VAL A 296 7.26 -19.77 -1.87
C VAL A 296 7.29 -19.22 -0.44
N VAL A 297 7.35 -20.08 0.57
CA VAL A 297 7.19 -19.69 1.98
C VAL A 297 8.12 -18.56 2.40
N GLY A 298 9.39 -18.62 1.99
CA GLY A 298 10.38 -17.55 2.28
C GLY A 298 10.03 -16.23 1.61
N GLY A 299 9.78 -16.25 0.30
CA GLY A 299 9.42 -15.05 -0.45
C GLY A 299 8.07 -14.45 -0.05
N SER A 300 7.09 -15.30 0.30
CA SER A 300 5.80 -14.84 0.85
C SER A 300 5.97 -14.14 2.19
N TRP A 301 6.82 -14.69 3.08
CA TRP A 301 7.15 -14.07 4.36
C TRP A 301 7.87 -12.73 4.16
N GLU A 302 8.88 -12.69 3.28
CA GLU A 302 9.64 -11.48 2.95
C GLU A 302 8.71 -10.37 2.44
N GLY A 303 7.87 -10.66 1.45
CA GLY A 303 6.92 -9.68 0.90
C GLY A 303 5.90 -9.19 1.94
N TRP A 304 5.39 -10.09 2.78
CA TRP A 304 4.47 -9.72 3.86
C TRP A 304 5.12 -8.79 4.88
N ILE A 305 6.36 -9.04 5.29
CA ILE A 305 7.12 -8.14 6.19
C ILE A 305 7.33 -6.78 5.53
N ILE A 306 7.77 -6.76 4.26
CA ILE A 306 8.02 -5.51 3.52
C ILE A 306 6.76 -4.66 3.45
N GLU A 307 5.59 -5.22 3.08
CA GLU A 307 4.35 -4.46 2.99
C GLU A 307 3.89 -3.92 4.35
N ASN A 308 4.08 -4.68 5.43
CA ASN A 308 3.77 -4.22 6.79
C ASN A 308 4.68 -3.05 7.21
N LEU A 309 5.98 -3.14 6.95
CA LEU A 309 6.93 -2.07 7.28
C LEU A 309 6.64 -0.79 6.48
N LEU A 310 6.40 -0.93 5.17
CA LEU A 310 6.13 0.21 4.30
C LEU A 310 4.80 0.91 4.61
N ALA A 311 3.80 0.18 5.10
CA ALA A 311 2.55 0.77 5.54
C ALA A 311 2.68 1.63 6.83
N CYS A 312 3.79 1.51 7.55
CA CYS A 312 4.11 2.28 8.76
C CYS A 312 5.24 3.28 8.56
N ALA A 313 5.94 3.21 7.42
CA ALA A 313 7.10 4.06 7.16
C ALA A 313 6.70 5.52 7.01
N PRO A 314 7.55 6.45 7.49
CA PRO A 314 7.33 7.88 7.31
C PRO A 314 7.17 8.28 5.86
N GLN A 315 6.30 9.26 5.60
CA GLN A 315 6.13 9.81 4.25
C GLN A 315 7.46 10.32 3.70
N GLY A 316 7.72 10.05 2.43
CA GLY A 316 8.99 10.37 1.77
C GLY A 316 10.07 9.28 1.94
N THR A 317 9.79 8.19 2.68
CA THR A 317 10.69 7.03 2.74
C THR A 317 10.85 6.41 1.36
N GLN A 318 12.11 6.21 0.95
CA GLN A 318 12.42 5.45 -0.26
C GLN A 318 12.78 4.00 0.11
N ALA A 319 12.11 3.05 -0.53
CA ALA A 319 12.35 1.63 -0.33
C ALA A 319 13.06 1.02 -1.53
N SER A 320 14.10 0.25 -1.28
CA SER A 320 14.88 -0.45 -2.29
C SER A 320 15.42 -1.77 -1.73
N TYR A 321 16.03 -2.58 -2.57
CA TYR A 321 16.84 -3.70 -2.14
C TYR A 321 18.28 -3.52 -2.61
N TYR A 322 19.23 -4.17 -1.99
CA TYR A 322 20.61 -4.15 -2.45
C TYR A 322 21.06 -5.54 -2.85
N ARG A 323 21.68 -5.67 -4.05
CA ARG A 323 22.27 -6.93 -4.47
C ARG A 323 23.41 -6.69 -5.45
N THR A 324 24.57 -7.26 -5.14
CA THR A 324 25.74 -7.28 -6.04
C THR A 324 25.71 -8.50 -6.95
N ALA A 325 26.44 -8.44 -8.05
CA ALA A 325 26.61 -9.58 -8.96
C ALA A 325 27.33 -10.78 -8.28
N VAL A 326 28.03 -10.56 -7.17
CA VAL A 326 28.75 -11.60 -6.41
C VAL A 326 27.99 -12.12 -5.20
N GLY A 327 26.71 -11.68 -5.01
CA GLY A 327 25.79 -12.26 -4.03
C GLY A 327 25.75 -11.59 -2.65
N ALA A 328 26.38 -10.41 -2.45
CA ALA A 328 26.10 -9.60 -1.29
C ALA A 328 24.70 -8.98 -1.44
N GLU A 329 23.82 -9.14 -0.44
CA GLU A 329 22.40 -8.78 -0.54
C GLU A 329 21.84 -8.21 0.77
N ILE A 330 20.87 -7.28 0.66
CA ILE A 330 19.98 -6.80 1.71
C ILE A 330 18.57 -6.86 1.13
N ASP A 331 17.65 -7.48 1.85
CA ASP A 331 16.26 -7.68 1.40
C ASP A 331 15.50 -6.37 1.28
N LEU A 332 15.66 -5.45 2.26
CA LEU A 332 15.02 -4.14 2.26
C LEU A 332 15.98 -3.07 2.78
N VAL A 333 16.18 -2.05 1.98
CA VAL A 333 16.87 -0.81 2.34
C VAL A 333 15.84 0.30 2.44
N LEU A 334 15.74 0.95 3.60
CA LEU A 334 14.90 2.12 3.82
C LEU A 334 15.77 3.37 3.92
N GLU A 335 15.56 4.32 3.00
CA GLU A 335 16.07 5.69 3.10
C GLU A 335 15.01 6.53 3.78
N LEU A 336 15.17 6.72 5.08
CA LEU A 336 14.23 7.47 5.91
C LEU A 336 14.59 8.95 5.88
N PRO A 337 13.62 9.85 5.74
CA PRO A 337 13.87 11.28 5.78
C PRO A 337 14.33 11.69 7.20
N GLY A 338 15.53 12.26 7.32
CA GLY A 338 16.11 12.68 8.60
C GLY A 338 15.65 14.06 9.05
N ASN A 339 15.67 14.32 10.37
CA ASN A 339 15.25 15.60 10.96
C ASN A 339 16.28 16.75 10.76
N ALA A 340 17.53 16.44 10.40
CA ALA A 340 18.64 17.40 10.29
C ALA A 340 19.21 17.54 8.87
N GLY A 341 18.43 17.16 7.84
CA GLY A 341 18.84 17.29 6.44
C GLY A 341 19.71 16.16 5.89
N GLY A 342 19.91 15.06 6.63
CA GLY A 342 20.57 13.85 6.16
C GLY A 342 19.63 12.65 6.23
N ASP A 343 19.50 11.89 5.13
CA ASP A 343 18.72 10.65 5.12
C ASP A 343 19.37 9.60 6.04
N VAL A 344 18.53 8.88 6.78
CA VAL A 344 18.93 7.76 7.63
C VAL A 344 18.75 6.47 6.86
N LEU A 345 19.81 5.68 6.69
CA LEU A 345 19.80 4.49 5.86
C LEU A 345 19.74 3.22 6.73
N TRP A 346 18.61 2.51 6.66
CA TRP A 346 18.42 1.25 7.39
C TRP A 346 18.53 0.06 6.44
N ALA A 347 19.37 -0.89 6.82
CA ALA A 347 19.52 -2.19 6.16
C ALA A 347 18.73 -3.24 6.94
N ILE A 348 17.79 -3.90 6.30
CA ILE A 348 16.88 -4.86 6.94
C ILE A 348 16.97 -6.19 6.21
N GLU A 349 17.38 -7.22 6.93
CA GLU A 349 17.35 -8.62 6.50
C GLU A 349 16.12 -9.29 7.06
N ILE A 350 15.46 -10.12 6.26
CA ILE A 350 14.18 -10.76 6.64
C ILE A 350 14.35 -12.27 6.67
N LYS A 351 14.08 -12.89 7.81
CA LYS A 351 14.21 -14.34 8.01
C LYS A 351 12.95 -14.94 8.61
N ARG A 352 12.53 -16.10 8.10
CA ARG A 352 11.42 -16.85 8.71
C ARG A 352 11.96 -17.92 9.68
N SER A 353 12.78 -17.52 10.62
CA SER A 353 13.38 -18.41 11.63
C SER A 353 13.29 -17.76 13.00
N SER A 354 13.05 -18.52 14.05
CA SER A 354 13.13 -18.01 15.43
C SER A 354 14.58 -17.81 15.92
N ALA A 355 15.56 -18.40 15.20
CA ALA A 355 17.00 -18.22 15.45
C ALA A 355 17.68 -17.82 14.14
N PRO A 356 17.55 -16.55 13.72
CA PRO A 356 18.08 -16.10 12.43
C PRO A 356 19.59 -16.07 12.42
N THR A 357 20.17 -16.57 11.32
CA THR A 357 21.61 -16.47 11.05
C THR A 357 21.84 -15.53 9.87
N LEU A 358 22.90 -14.75 9.91
CA LEU A 358 23.25 -13.79 8.88
C LEU A 358 24.36 -14.31 7.99
N SER A 359 24.26 -14.04 6.70
CA SER A 359 25.30 -14.33 5.75
C SER A 359 26.43 -13.27 5.84
N ARG A 360 27.65 -13.65 5.49
CA ARG A 360 28.75 -12.70 5.29
C ARG A 360 28.37 -11.63 4.24
N GLY A 361 27.56 -12.02 3.26
CA GLY A 361 27.09 -11.11 2.19
C GLY A 361 26.27 -9.96 2.73
N PHE A 362 25.43 -10.17 3.75
CA PHE A 362 24.66 -9.11 4.40
C PHE A 362 25.58 -8.05 5.06
N HIS A 363 26.59 -8.48 5.82
CA HIS A 363 27.54 -7.55 6.47
C HIS A 363 28.30 -6.72 5.43
N ILE A 364 28.80 -7.37 4.38
CA ILE A 364 29.48 -6.70 3.25
C ILE A 364 28.51 -5.67 2.61
N ALA A 365 27.27 -6.06 2.38
CA ALA A 365 26.27 -5.18 1.78
C ALA A 365 25.95 -3.96 2.67
N CYS A 366 25.87 -4.16 3.99
CA CYS A 366 25.69 -3.05 4.95
C CYS A 366 26.85 -2.05 4.93
N ASP A 367 28.10 -2.57 4.82
CA ASP A 367 29.29 -1.72 4.71
C ASP A 367 29.32 -0.97 3.36
N ASP A 368 28.95 -1.65 2.27
CA ASP A 368 28.90 -1.08 0.92
C ASP A 368 27.99 0.15 0.82
N ILE A 369 26.83 0.10 1.50
CA ILE A 369 25.85 1.20 1.50
C ILE A 369 26.04 2.17 2.68
N SER A 370 27.02 1.93 3.56
CA SER A 370 27.22 2.69 4.80
C SER A 370 25.95 2.79 5.64
N ALA A 371 25.27 1.63 5.84
CA ALA A 371 24.02 1.55 6.58
C ALA A 371 24.19 2.11 8.00
N THR A 372 23.37 3.10 8.38
CA THR A 372 23.37 3.72 9.70
C THR A 372 22.78 2.78 10.76
N ARG A 373 21.90 1.87 10.35
CA ARG A 373 21.31 0.85 11.21
C ARG A 373 21.19 -0.46 10.45
N ARG A 374 21.52 -1.55 11.14
CA ARG A 374 21.51 -2.93 10.60
C ARG A 374 20.52 -3.76 11.39
N LEU A 375 19.48 -4.21 10.75
CA LEU A 375 18.34 -4.87 11.39
C LEU A 375 18.10 -6.25 10.82
N VAL A 376 17.61 -7.15 11.66
CA VAL A 376 17.01 -8.42 11.26
C VAL A 376 15.59 -8.47 11.78
N VAL A 377 14.63 -8.74 10.89
CA VAL A 377 13.25 -9.03 11.25
C VAL A 377 12.99 -10.51 11.03
N SER A 378 12.53 -11.20 12.08
CA SER A 378 12.27 -12.63 11.99
C SER A 378 10.98 -13.04 12.71
N SER A 379 10.75 -14.36 12.83
CA SER A 379 9.61 -14.88 13.58
C SER A 379 9.84 -14.89 15.11
N ALA A 380 11.02 -14.48 15.60
CA ALA A 380 11.26 -14.30 17.04
C ALA A 380 10.55 -13.05 17.57
N ASN A 381 10.07 -13.13 18.81
CA ASN A 381 9.27 -12.09 19.44
C ASN A 381 10.08 -11.21 20.44
N GLN A 382 11.40 -11.36 20.47
CA GLN A 382 12.27 -10.64 21.40
C GLN A 382 13.26 -9.77 20.63
N ARG A 383 13.60 -8.62 21.20
CA ARG A 383 14.67 -7.75 20.74
C ARG A 383 15.98 -8.20 21.37
N PHE A 384 17.02 -8.39 20.57
CA PHE A 384 18.35 -8.74 21.06
C PHE A 384 19.45 -8.30 20.10
N PRO A 385 20.66 -8.01 20.63
CA PRO A 385 21.82 -7.69 19.78
C PRO A 385 22.34 -8.95 19.08
N MET A 386 22.85 -8.77 17.88
CA MET A 386 23.50 -9.80 17.07
C MET A 386 24.94 -9.37 16.71
N PRO A 387 25.82 -10.31 16.29
CA PRO A 387 27.17 -9.99 15.88
C PRO A 387 27.21 -8.96 14.73
N GLY A 388 28.29 -8.14 14.67
CA GLY A 388 28.51 -7.16 13.61
C GLY A 388 27.68 -5.90 13.71
N GLY A 389 27.22 -5.53 14.92
CA GLY A 389 26.43 -4.31 15.15
C GLY A 389 25.01 -4.42 14.58
N VAL A 390 24.50 -5.63 14.43
CA VAL A 390 23.14 -5.90 13.97
C VAL A 390 22.22 -6.04 15.18
N GLU A 391 20.98 -5.61 15.01
CA GLU A 391 19.94 -5.74 16.00
C GLU A 391 18.79 -6.60 15.45
N HIS A 392 18.36 -7.63 16.21
CA HIS A 392 17.11 -8.32 15.92
C HIS A 392 15.94 -7.51 16.50
N MET A 393 14.96 -7.23 15.64
CA MET A 393 13.74 -6.51 15.98
C MET A 393 12.52 -7.34 15.62
N PRO A 394 11.57 -7.57 16.53
CA PRO A 394 10.24 -8.08 16.18
C PRO A 394 9.55 -7.13 15.18
N LEU A 395 8.76 -7.73 14.27
CA LEU A 395 8.04 -6.94 13.26
C LEU A 395 7.19 -5.82 13.90
N LEU A 396 6.41 -6.15 14.91
CA LEU A 396 5.51 -5.20 15.56
C LEU A 396 6.27 -4.01 16.18
N ASP A 397 7.42 -4.28 16.84
CA ASP A 397 8.25 -3.24 17.46
C ASP A 397 8.80 -2.29 16.39
N LEU A 398 9.31 -2.85 15.28
CA LEU A 398 9.84 -2.05 14.18
C LEU A 398 8.75 -1.21 13.49
N MET A 399 7.56 -1.77 13.29
CA MET A 399 6.41 -1.04 12.76
C MET A 399 5.99 0.12 13.70
N GLN A 400 5.97 -0.12 15.01
CA GLN A 400 5.66 0.93 16.00
C GLN A 400 6.70 2.06 15.99
N GLU A 401 7.99 1.71 15.85
CA GLU A 401 9.07 2.68 15.75
C GLU A 401 8.92 3.56 14.48
N LEU A 402 8.71 2.95 13.32
CA LEU A 402 8.46 3.67 12.07
C LEU A 402 7.24 4.59 12.16
N ARG A 403 6.16 4.09 12.76
CA ARG A 403 4.94 4.87 12.96
C ARG A 403 5.14 6.05 13.92
N ALA A 404 5.91 5.87 14.99
CA ALA A 404 6.24 6.96 15.91
C ALA A 404 7.03 8.07 15.19
N MET A 405 7.94 7.70 14.28
CA MET A 405 8.65 8.67 13.43
C MET A 405 7.68 9.43 12.51
N GLN A 406 6.70 8.77 11.89
CA GLN A 406 5.68 9.41 11.06
C GLN A 406 4.83 10.41 11.87
N ILE A 407 4.35 10.01 13.05
CA ILE A 407 3.54 10.88 13.93
C ILE A 407 4.34 12.11 14.38
N ALA A 408 5.60 11.93 14.77
CA ALA A 408 6.47 13.04 15.17
C ALA A 408 6.69 14.06 14.04
N ARG A 409 6.72 13.60 12.78
CA ARG A 409 6.85 14.48 11.61
C ARG A 409 5.57 15.24 11.28
N LEU A 410 4.41 14.63 11.49
CA LEU A 410 3.13 15.31 11.29
C LEU A 410 2.86 16.36 12.39
N ALA A 411 3.54 16.26 13.53
CA ALA A 411 3.41 17.21 14.65
C ALA A 411 4.43 18.36 14.59
N ALA A 412 5.45 18.28 13.74
CA ALA A 412 6.51 19.28 13.59
C ALA A 412 6.21 20.26 12.43
#